data_047efb69c1461a6968e2efa209bc02e1
#
_entry.id   047efb69c1461a6968e2efa209bc02e1
#
_cell.length_a   1.000
_cell.length_b   1.000
_cell.length_c   1.000
_cell.angle_alpha   90.00
_cell.angle_beta   90.00
_cell.angle_gamma   90.00
#
_symmetry.space_group_name_H-M   'P 1'
#
loop_
_entity.id
_entity.type
_entity.pdbx_description
1 polymer ?
#
loop_
_entity_poly.entity_id
_entity_poly.type
_entity_poly.pdbx_seq_one_letter_code
_entity_poly.pdbx_strand_id
1 'polypeptide(L)'
;MASDNGNGQKRMDYGAQTDRVFVRGIQGEYNLSHELKRLRSLPRVVKGRETPFHSGPQQFSKHYMEPKDGLGQTLHIHLEEYSPGGSSQKHGHVNEAVFYILDGEGAEVHDGIRYEWEAGDAAIVHNNCVHQHFNRNPHKPARALVMKTKPMYLFMNMLFQKIVDKMPAQPTPTQGDFVPREDPPPHFGPNHDHDHDHHDHDHDHSHAHAHGD
;
A
#
# COMPACT_ATOMS: atom_id res chain seq x y z
N MET A 1 37.05 2.97 -3.66
CA MET A 1 38.12 2.10 -4.20
C MET A 1 37.68 0.68 -4.00
N ALA A 2 37.57 -0.12 -5.06
CA ALA A 2 37.17 -1.50 -4.95
C ALA A 2 38.35 -2.33 -4.43
N SER A 3 38.24 -2.96 -3.28
CA SER A 3 39.23 -3.88 -2.75
C SER A 3 39.16 -5.22 -3.49
N ASP A 4 40.24 -5.63 -4.11
CA ASP A 4 40.36 -6.92 -4.78
C ASP A 4 40.57 -8.02 -3.74
N ASN A 5 39.69 -9.02 -3.75
CA ASN A 5 39.74 -10.16 -2.78
C ASN A 5 40.58 -11.35 -3.28
N GLY A 6 41.51 -11.16 -4.20
CA GLY A 6 42.44 -12.23 -4.63
C GLY A 6 41.83 -13.31 -5.51
N ASN A 7 40.51 -13.35 -5.73
CA ASN A 7 39.82 -14.33 -6.58
C ASN A 7 39.27 -13.70 -7.88
N GLY A 8 39.71 -12.52 -8.27
CA GLY A 8 39.28 -11.85 -9.50
C GLY A 8 37.82 -11.41 -9.54
N GLN A 9 37.05 -11.63 -8.50
CA GLN A 9 35.67 -11.10 -8.40
C GLN A 9 35.70 -9.73 -7.74
N LYS A 10 35.43 -8.72 -8.54
CA LYS A 10 35.19 -7.35 -7.99
C LYS A 10 34.01 -7.38 -7.04
N ARG A 11 34.27 -7.16 -5.77
CA ARG A 11 33.24 -6.94 -4.77
C ARG A 11 32.47 -5.68 -5.16
N MET A 12 31.18 -5.80 -5.42
CA MET A 12 30.35 -4.63 -5.57
C MET A 12 30.17 -3.99 -4.20
N ASP A 13 30.76 -2.81 -4.02
CA ASP A 13 30.62 -2.04 -2.80
C ASP A 13 29.25 -1.37 -2.77
N TYR A 14 28.33 -2.00 -2.07
CA TYR A 14 27.00 -1.46 -1.86
C TYR A 14 26.98 -0.37 -0.76
N GLY A 15 28.05 -0.24 0.02
CA GLY A 15 28.18 0.71 1.10
C GLY A 15 28.50 2.12 0.63
N ALA A 16 29.19 2.26 -0.51
CA ALA A 16 29.60 3.56 -1.03
C ALA A 16 28.42 4.46 -1.47
N GLN A 17 27.26 3.89 -1.67
CA GLN A 17 26.05 4.62 -2.14
C GLN A 17 25.04 4.90 -1.03
N THR A 18 25.18 4.26 0.10
CA THR A 18 24.27 4.41 1.25
C THR A 18 25.04 4.08 2.51
N ASP A 19 24.73 4.68 3.61
CA ASP A 19 25.25 4.34 4.94
C ASP A 19 24.83 2.93 5.43
N ARG A 20 24.40 2.07 4.51
CA ARG A 20 23.96 0.72 4.79
C ARG A 20 25.07 -0.25 4.50
N VAL A 21 25.41 -1.03 5.51
CA VAL A 21 26.34 -2.17 5.39
C VAL A 21 25.51 -3.44 5.24
N PHE A 22 25.56 -4.04 4.05
CA PHE A 22 24.99 -5.36 3.82
C PHE A 22 26.09 -6.39 3.72
N VAL A 23 26.11 -7.35 4.64
CA VAL A 23 26.98 -8.50 4.55
C VAL A 23 26.27 -9.58 3.76
N ARG A 24 26.89 -10.02 2.67
CA ARG A 24 26.39 -11.15 1.88
C ARG A 24 26.97 -12.43 2.44
N GLY A 25 26.10 -13.31 2.94
CA GLY A 25 26.49 -14.60 3.45
C GLY A 25 26.76 -15.66 2.38
N ILE A 26 26.24 -15.47 1.15
CA ILE A 26 26.27 -16.48 0.10
C ILE A 26 27.15 -16.02 -1.07
N GLN A 27 28.11 -16.86 -1.43
CA GLN A 27 29.07 -16.65 -2.52
C GLN A 27 29.17 -17.91 -3.40
N GLY A 28 29.90 -17.81 -4.50
CA GLY A 28 30.08 -18.92 -5.44
C GLY A 28 28.85 -19.20 -6.28
N GLU A 29 28.46 -20.45 -6.44
CA GLU A 29 27.31 -20.87 -7.26
C GLU A 29 25.96 -20.36 -6.73
N TYR A 30 25.88 -20.05 -5.42
CA TYR A 30 24.72 -19.43 -4.80
C TYR A 30 24.75 -17.91 -4.83
N ASN A 31 25.59 -17.33 -5.68
CA ASN A 31 25.71 -15.89 -5.83
C ASN A 31 24.45 -15.31 -6.52
N LEU A 32 23.77 -14.41 -5.81
CA LEU A 32 22.54 -13.73 -6.28
C LEU A 32 22.81 -12.43 -7.04
N SER A 33 24.03 -12.19 -7.55
CA SER A 33 24.37 -10.93 -8.22
C SER A 33 23.51 -10.64 -9.45
N HIS A 34 23.16 -11.67 -10.24
CA HIS A 34 22.28 -11.53 -11.39
C HIS A 34 20.85 -11.16 -10.97
N GLU A 35 20.33 -11.73 -9.89
CA GLU A 35 19.02 -11.40 -9.34
C GLU A 35 18.99 -9.97 -8.80
N LEU A 36 20.04 -9.53 -8.12
CA LEU A 36 20.16 -8.15 -7.68
C LEU A 36 20.21 -7.17 -8.87
N LYS A 37 20.86 -7.55 -9.96
CA LYS A 37 20.88 -6.76 -11.20
C LYS A 37 19.48 -6.69 -11.80
N ARG A 38 18.76 -7.81 -11.86
CA ARG A 38 17.37 -7.86 -12.31
C ARG A 38 16.49 -6.94 -11.49
N LEU A 39 16.50 -7.06 -10.16
CA LEU A 39 15.70 -6.21 -9.26
C LEU A 39 16.00 -4.72 -9.43
N ARG A 40 17.26 -4.36 -9.68
CA ARG A 40 17.63 -2.97 -9.91
C ARG A 40 17.19 -2.42 -11.26
N SER A 41 16.95 -3.27 -12.24
CA SER A 41 16.41 -2.86 -13.55
C SER A 41 14.89 -2.68 -13.55
N LEU A 42 14.20 -3.13 -12.49
CA LEU A 42 12.75 -3.00 -12.38
C LEU A 42 12.33 -1.54 -12.08
N PRO A 43 11.10 -1.18 -12.46
CA PRO A 43 10.53 0.12 -12.11
C PRO A 43 10.59 0.40 -10.61
N ARG A 44 10.90 1.63 -10.24
CA ARG A 44 10.88 2.09 -8.84
C ARG A 44 9.58 2.78 -8.45
N VAL A 45 8.79 3.11 -9.44
CA VAL A 45 7.49 3.76 -9.28
C VAL A 45 6.49 3.06 -10.19
N VAL A 46 5.39 2.62 -9.61
CA VAL A 46 4.21 2.16 -10.35
C VAL A 46 3.21 3.31 -10.40
N LYS A 47 2.80 3.69 -11.58
CA LYS A 47 1.89 4.82 -11.79
C LYS A 47 0.45 4.38 -11.57
N GLY A 48 -0.22 4.94 -10.56
CA GLY A 48 -1.60 4.61 -10.25
C GLY A 48 -2.56 4.85 -11.42
N ARG A 49 -2.36 5.93 -12.18
CA ARG A 49 -3.18 6.25 -13.37
C ARG A 49 -3.05 5.24 -14.51
N GLU A 50 -1.93 4.52 -14.58
CA GLU A 50 -1.65 3.52 -15.60
C GLU A 50 -2.05 2.11 -15.15
N THR A 51 -2.46 1.96 -13.90
CA THR A 51 -2.86 0.69 -13.29
C THR A 51 -4.38 0.61 -13.26
N PRO A 52 -5.01 -0.31 -14.01
CA PRO A 52 -6.46 -0.39 -14.08
C PRO A 52 -7.06 -0.98 -12.80
N PHE A 53 -8.32 -0.63 -12.53
CA PHE A 53 -9.13 -1.37 -11.59
C PHE A 53 -9.63 -2.68 -12.19
N HIS A 54 -9.75 -3.68 -11.34
CA HIS A 54 -10.28 -5.00 -11.65
C HIS A 54 -11.42 -5.36 -10.69
N SER A 55 -12.20 -6.39 -11.05
CA SER A 55 -13.34 -6.89 -10.27
C SER A 55 -14.53 -5.94 -10.26
N GLY A 56 -15.32 -5.91 -9.22
CA GLY A 56 -16.59 -5.19 -9.11
C GLY A 56 -17.79 -6.16 -9.16
N PRO A 57 -19.01 -5.65 -8.99
CA PRO A 57 -19.39 -4.26 -8.71
C PRO A 57 -19.29 -3.85 -7.23
N GLN A 58 -19.12 -4.81 -6.30
CA GLN A 58 -19.12 -4.53 -4.86
C GLN A 58 -17.77 -4.03 -4.34
N GLN A 59 -16.69 -4.64 -4.86
CA GLN A 59 -15.31 -4.36 -4.51
C GLN A 59 -14.48 -4.31 -5.77
N PHE A 60 -13.67 -3.29 -5.90
CA PHE A 60 -12.70 -3.11 -6.97
C PHE A 60 -11.29 -3.15 -6.40
N SER A 61 -10.33 -3.64 -7.18
CA SER A 61 -8.93 -3.69 -6.79
C SER A 61 -8.01 -3.17 -7.88
N LYS A 62 -6.99 -2.41 -7.49
CA LYS A 62 -5.94 -1.88 -8.35
C LYS A 62 -4.59 -2.36 -7.81
N HIS A 63 -3.92 -3.24 -8.54
CA HIS A 63 -2.71 -3.92 -8.07
C HIS A 63 -1.46 -3.15 -8.47
N TYR A 64 -0.75 -2.59 -7.48
CA TYR A 64 0.51 -1.89 -7.69
C TYR A 64 1.70 -2.82 -7.70
N MET A 65 1.66 -3.88 -6.90
CA MET A 65 2.73 -4.86 -6.77
C MET A 65 2.13 -6.21 -6.41
N GLU A 66 2.26 -7.19 -7.29
CA GLU A 66 1.74 -8.54 -7.08
C GLU A 66 2.79 -9.62 -7.43
N PRO A 67 2.62 -10.86 -6.96
CA PRO A 67 3.64 -11.91 -7.15
C PRO A 67 4.04 -12.15 -8.59
N LYS A 68 3.10 -12.00 -9.53
CA LYS A 68 3.33 -12.31 -10.96
C LYS A 68 4.17 -11.26 -11.69
N ASP A 69 4.23 -10.01 -11.22
CA ASP A 69 4.97 -8.94 -11.88
C ASP A 69 6.46 -8.92 -11.51
N GLY A 70 6.85 -9.65 -10.45
CA GLY A 70 8.21 -9.76 -9.98
C GLY A 70 8.81 -8.48 -9.40
N LEU A 71 8.01 -7.44 -9.14
CA LEU A 71 8.44 -6.17 -8.55
C LEU A 71 8.80 -6.32 -7.08
N GLY A 72 8.00 -7.09 -6.34
CA GLY A 72 8.20 -7.36 -4.92
C GLY A 72 8.45 -8.83 -4.64
N GLN A 73 9.29 -9.11 -3.62
CA GLN A 73 9.60 -10.47 -3.20
C GLN A 73 8.80 -10.91 -1.97
N THR A 74 8.39 -9.98 -1.13
CA THR A 74 7.75 -10.28 0.15
C THR A 74 6.37 -9.65 0.30
N LEU A 75 6.10 -8.56 -0.41
CA LEU A 75 4.86 -7.81 -0.30
C LEU A 75 4.04 -7.85 -1.58
N HIS A 76 2.74 -7.96 -1.41
CA HIS A 76 1.72 -7.67 -2.40
C HIS A 76 0.98 -6.43 -1.94
N ILE A 77 0.90 -5.41 -2.78
CA ILE A 77 0.28 -4.13 -2.46
C ILE A 77 -0.76 -3.79 -3.52
N HIS A 78 -1.96 -3.49 -3.06
CA HIS A 78 -3.05 -3.05 -3.94
C HIS A 78 -3.98 -2.08 -3.21
N LEU A 79 -4.65 -1.27 -4.00
CA LEU A 79 -5.73 -0.44 -3.54
C LEU A 79 -7.03 -1.22 -3.66
N GLU A 80 -7.88 -1.13 -2.67
CA GLU A 80 -9.26 -1.59 -2.72
C GLU A 80 -10.21 -0.41 -2.61
N GLU A 81 -11.27 -0.46 -3.42
CA GLU A 81 -12.38 0.47 -3.33
C GLU A 81 -13.69 -0.31 -3.25
N TYR A 82 -14.39 -0.06 -2.18
CA TYR A 82 -15.71 -0.66 -1.91
C TYR A 82 -16.77 0.34 -2.34
N SER A 83 -17.65 -0.14 -3.15
CA SER A 83 -18.83 0.62 -3.53
C SER A 83 -19.71 0.93 -2.31
N PRO A 84 -20.60 1.98 -2.31
CA PRO A 84 -21.51 2.26 -1.20
C PRO A 84 -22.30 1.02 -0.77
N GLY A 85 -22.22 0.62 0.51
CA GLY A 85 -22.83 -0.62 1.02
C GLY A 85 -22.26 -1.91 0.45
N GLY A 86 -21.14 -1.83 -0.29
CA GLY A 86 -20.51 -2.98 -0.91
C GLY A 86 -19.74 -3.87 0.08
N SER A 87 -19.49 -5.10 -0.34
CA SER A 87 -18.76 -6.08 0.46
C SER A 87 -17.77 -6.88 -0.39
N SER A 88 -16.74 -7.42 0.24
CA SER A 88 -15.86 -8.39 -0.38
C SER A 88 -16.46 -9.78 -0.40
N GLN A 89 -15.79 -10.72 -1.06
CA GLN A 89 -15.98 -12.15 -0.83
C GLN A 89 -15.55 -12.50 0.61
N LYS A 90 -16.22 -13.51 1.19
CA LYS A 90 -15.75 -14.12 2.43
C LYS A 90 -14.70 -15.17 2.13
N HIS A 91 -13.51 -15.01 2.68
CA HIS A 91 -12.39 -15.90 2.39
C HIS A 91 -11.43 -16.03 3.57
N GLY A 92 -10.52 -16.97 3.47
CA GLY A 92 -9.40 -17.11 4.41
C GLY A 92 -8.12 -17.42 3.68
N HIS A 93 -7.00 -17.01 4.27
CA HIS A 93 -5.66 -17.27 3.77
C HIS A 93 -4.64 -17.35 4.90
N VAL A 94 -3.51 -18.04 4.64
CA VAL A 94 -2.46 -18.23 5.65
C VAL A 94 -1.63 -16.96 5.89
N ASN A 95 -1.52 -16.09 4.91
CA ASN A 95 -0.72 -14.87 5.04
C ASN A 95 -1.46 -13.77 5.78
N GLU A 96 -0.72 -12.92 6.46
CA GLU A 96 -1.24 -11.69 7.05
C GLU A 96 -1.59 -10.65 6.00
N ALA A 97 -2.52 -9.76 6.36
CA ALA A 97 -2.82 -8.55 5.61
C ALA A 97 -3.06 -7.37 6.56
N VAL A 98 -2.69 -6.18 6.10
CA VAL A 98 -3.03 -4.91 6.75
C VAL A 98 -3.80 -4.08 5.76
N PHE A 99 -4.92 -3.53 6.21
CA PHE A 99 -5.74 -2.56 5.50
C PHE A 99 -5.57 -1.20 6.16
N TYR A 100 -4.88 -0.29 5.52
CA TYR A 100 -4.84 1.09 5.95
C TYR A 100 -5.97 1.85 5.26
N ILE A 101 -6.92 2.34 6.04
CA ILE A 101 -8.13 2.97 5.55
C ILE A 101 -7.82 4.40 5.11
N LEU A 102 -7.92 4.65 3.82
CA LEU A 102 -7.65 5.96 3.23
C LEU A 102 -8.86 6.87 3.26
N ASP A 103 -10.06 6.29 3.15
CA ASP A 103 -11.30 7.05 3.08
C ASP A 103 -12.51 6.17 3.41
N GLY A 104 -13.54 6.75 4.02
CA GLY A 104 -14.79 6.08 4.34
C GLY A 104 -14.80 5.37 5.69
N GLU A 105 -15.82 4.55 5.87
CA GLU A 105 -16.08 3.78 7.09
C GLU A 105 -16.61 2.39 6.77
N GLY A 106 -16.30 1.43 7.60
CA GLY A 106 -16.71 0.08 7.34
C GLY A 106 -16.59 -0.84 8.54
N ALA A 107 -16.56 -2.13 8.24
CA ALA A 107 -16.30 -3.15 9.23
C ALA A 107 -15.64 -4.37 8.58
N GLU A 108 -14.96 -5.13 9.39
CA GLU A 108 -14.49 -6.47 9.07
C GLU A 108 -15.15 -7.49 9.99
N VAL A 109 -15.40 -8.67 9.45
CA VAL A 109 -15.80 -9.83 10.26
C VAL A 109 -14.67 -10.83 10.18
N HIS A 110 -14.02 -11.11 11.32
CA HIS A 110 -12.93 -12.06 11.48
C HIS A 110 -13.39 -13.22 12.35
N ASP A 111 -13.41 -14.42 11.81
CA ASP A 111 -13.86 -15.64 12.52
C ASP A 111 -15.21 -15.46 13.25
N GLY A 112 -16.12 -14.70 12.64
CA GLY A 112 -17.45 -14.39 13.17
C GLY A 112 -17.54 -13.19 14.11
N ILE A 113 -16.42 -12.54 14.45
CA ILE A 113 -16.39 -11.32 15.28
C ILE A 113 -16.26 -10.10 14.39
N ARG A 114 -17.10 -9.09 14.66
CA ARG A 114 -17.14 -7.85 13.90
C ARG A 114 -16.24 -6.79 14.55
N TYR A 115 -15.43 -6.13 13.70
CA TYR A 115 -14.57 -4.99 14.04
C TYR A 115 -14.90 -3.83 13.11
N GLU A 116 -15.14 -2.65 13.67
CA GLU A 116 -15.43 -1.45 12.89
C GLU A 116 -14.16 -0.63 12.66
N TRP A 117 -14.12 0.09 11.54
CA TRP A 117 -13.02 0.95 11.16
C TRP A 117 -13.52 2.20 10.43
N GLU A 118 -12.70 3.25 10.46
CA GLU A 118 -12.90 4.51 9.73
C GLU A 118 -11.59 5.01 9.12
N ALA A 119 -11.65 6.07 8.32
CA ALA A 119 -10.46 6.65 7.68
C ALA A 119 -9.39 7.02 8.70
N GLY A 120 -8.14 6.57 8.45
CA GLY A 120 -6.99 6.71 9.33
C GLY A 120 -6.68 5.45 10.16
N ASP A 121 -7.61 4.50 10.26
CA ASP A 121 -7.40 3.24 10.97
C ASP A 121 -6.56 2.25 10.17
N ALA A 122 -5.98 1.28 10.88
CA ALA A 122 -5.35 0.10 10.30
C ALA A 122 -6.05 -1.16 10.81
N ALA A 123 -6.75 -1.86 9.93
CA ALA A 123 -7.34 -3.15 10.22
C ALA A 123 -6.35 -4.27 9.90
N ILE A 124 -6.23 -5.26 10.79
CA ILE A 124 -5.25 -6.33 10.71
C ILE A 124 -5.95 -7.68 10.55
N VAL A 125 -5.67 -8.34 9.43
CA VAL A 125 -6.11 -9.71 9.18
C VAL A 125 -4.98 -10.66 9.55
N HIS A 126 -5.17 -11.39 10.65
CA HIS A 126 -4.20 -12.39 11.11
C HIS A 126 -4.14 -13.62 10.22
N ASN A 127 -3.05 -14.37 10.35
CA ASN A 127 -2.85 -15.65 9.66
C ASN A 127 -4.01 -16.62 9.92
N ASN A 128 -4.46 -17.31 8.87
CA ASN A 128 -5.51 -18.31 8.89
C ASN A 128 -6.91 -17.80 9.32
N CYS A 129 -7.12 -16.51 9.37
CA CYS A 129 -8.41 -15.91 9.69
C CYS A 129 -9.37 -16.03 8.49
N VAL A 130 -10.59 -16.47 8.74
CA VAL A 130 -11.70 -16.34 7.76
C VAL A 130 -12.35 -14.98 7.95
N HIS A 131 -12.33 -14.16 6.92
CA HIS A 131 -12.74 -12.76 7.03
C HIS A 131 -13.55 -12.29 5.83
N GLN A 132 -14.22 -11.14 6.03
CA GLN A 132 -14.98 -10.43 5.02
C GLN A 132 -15.01 -8.94 5.36
N HIS A 133 -14.90 -8.09 4.36
CA HIS A 133 -14.89 -6.63 4.48
C HIS A 133 -16.22 -6.03 4.03
N PHE A 134 -16.65 -4.96 4.68
CA PHE A 134 -17.93 -4.28 4.41
C PHE A 134 -17.75 -2.76 4.45
N ASN A 135 -18.20 -2.08 3.42
CA ASN A 135 -18.47 -0.66 3.51
C ASN A 135 -19.83 -0.45 4.19
N ARG A 136 -19.85 0.23 5.34
CA ARG A 136 -21.08 0.49 6.10
C ARG A 136 -21.91 1.62 5.53
N ASN A 137 -21.27 2.51 4.78
CA ASN A 137 -21.95 3.70 4.26
C ASN A 137 -22.74 3.34 2.99
N PRO A 138 -24.07 3.48 2.99
CA PRO A 138 -24.89 3.13 1.84
C PRO A 138 -24.82 4.20 0.70
N HIS A 139 -24.17 5.34 0.92
CA HIS A 139 -24.14 6.47 -0.01
C HIS A 139 -22.74 6.86 -0.46
N LYS A 140 -21.69 6.47 0.29
CA LYS A 140 -20.29 6.82 0.00
C LYS A 140 -19.43 5.59 -0.15
N PRO A 141 -18.46 5.60 -1.07
CA PRO A 141 -17.47 4.53 -1.18
C PRO A 141 -16.51 4.53 0.02
N ALA A 142 -15.80 3.42 0.20
CA ALA A 142 -14.69 3.34 1.13
C ALA A 142 -13.44 2.85 0.38
N ARG A 143 -12.27 3.31 0.80
CA ARG A 143 -10.99 3.01 0.13
C ARG A 143 -9.93 2.61 1.14
N ALA A 144 -9.18 1.56 0.84
CA ALA A 144 -8.09 1.08 1.66
C ALA A 144 -6.85 0.73 0.83
N LEU A 145 -5.68 1.01 1.37
CA LEU A 145 -4.42 0.45 0.87
C LEU A 145 -4.17 -0.87 1.59
N VAL A 146 -4.04 -1.94 0.82
CA VAL A 146 -3.85 -3.29 1.34
C VAL A 146 -2.44 -3.77 1.10
N MET A 147 -1.80 -4.25 2.16
CA MET A 147 -0.47 -4.81 2.16
C MET A 147 -0.53 -6.25 2.67
N LYS A 148 -0.03 -7.20 1.89
CA LYS A 148 -0.08 -8.64 2.20
C LYS A 148 1.31 -9.27 2.06
N THR A 149 1.63 -10.23 2.93
CA THR A 149 2.86 -11.03 2.83
C THR A 149 2.71 -12.25 1.89
N LYS A 150 1.70 -12.23 1.04
CA LYS A 150 1.34 -13.31 0.12
C LYS A 150 2.50 -13.84 -0.73
N PRO A 151 3.39 -13.00 -1.34
CA PRO A 151 4.50 -13.50 -2.15
C PRO A 151 5.47 -14.38 -1.38
N MET A 152 5.72 -14.08 -0.12
CA MET A 152 6.61 -14.87 0.73
C MET A 152 6.06 -16.29 0.93
N TYR A 153 4.77 -16.43 1.23
CA TYR A 153 4.11 -17.73 1.38
C TYR A 153 4.05 -18.50 0.05
N LEU A 154 3.83 -17.79 -1.06
CA LEU A 154 3.87 -18.39 -2.39
C LEU A 154 5.26 -18.94 -2.71
N PHE A 155 6.31 -18.16 -2.43
CA PHE A 155 7.70 -18.59 -2.64
C PHE A 155 8.07 -19.83 -1.83
N MET A 156 7.57 -19.94 -0.60
CA MET A 156 7.76 -21.13 0.25
C MET A 156 6.85 -22.32 -0.13
N ASN A 157 6.00 -22.20 -1.15
CA ASN A 157 4.96 -23.18 -1.48
C ASN A 157 3.97 -23.47 -0.33
N MET A 158 3.73 -22.46 0.50
CA MET A 158 2.88 -22.52 1.69
C MET A 158 1.65 -21.62 1.58
N LEU A 159 1.32 -21.15 0.37
CA LEU A 159 0.15 -20.31 0.17
C LEU A 159 -1.11 -21.16 0.12
N PHE A 160 -1.86 -21.14 1.21
CA PHE A 160 -3.21 -21.73 1.28
C PHE A 160 -4.24 -20.61 1.38
N GLN A 161 -5.25 -20.70 0.54
CA GLN A 161 -6.38 -19.76 0.55
C GLN A 161 -7.66 -20.46 0.13
N LYS A 162 -8.80 -20.02 0.66
CA LYS A 162 -10.12 -20.56 0.33
C LYS A 162 -11.16 -19.45 0.29
N ILE A 163 -11.95 -19.46 -0.77
CA ILE A 163 -13.18 -18.66 -0.83
C ILE A 163 -14.28 -19.47 -0.14
N VAL A 164 -14.91 -18.87 0.86
CA VAL A 164 -16.04 -19.44 1.61
C VAL A 164 -17.34 -19.03 0.94
N ASP A 165 -17.55 -17.70 0.76
CA ASP A 165 -18.67 -17.15 0.03
C ASP A 165 -18.19 -16.19 -1.04
N LYS A 166 -18.71 -16.31 -2.25
CA LYS A 166 -18.36 -15.40 -3.35
C LYS A 166 -18.93 -14.01 -3.08
N MET A 167 -18.25 -13.00 -3.56
CA MET A 167 -18.75 -11.63 -3.59
C MET A 167 -20.04 -11.56 -4.41
N PRO A 168 -21.06 -10.82 -3.95
CA PRO A 168 -22.28 -10.61 -4.72
C PRO A 168 -21.98 -10.00 -6.09
N ALA A 169 -22.55 -10.59 -7.14
CA ALA A 169 -22.33 -10.16 -8.52
C ALA A 169 -23.14 -8.90 -8.89
N GLN A 170 -24.15 -8.57 -8.11
CA GLN A 170 -25.03 -7.42 -8.35
C GLN A 170 -24.59 -6.21 -7.52
N PRO A 171 -24.76 -5.00 -8.05
CA PRO A 171 -24.59 -3.79 -7.25
C PRO A 171 -25.57 -3.79 -6.08
N THR A 172 -25.22 -3.05 -5.01
CA THR A 172 -26.20 -2.78 -3.96
C THR A 172 -27.32 -1.91 -4.49
N PRO A 173 -28.54 -1.97 -3.92
CA PRO A 173 -29.70 -1.19 -4.41
C PRO A 173 -29.46 0.32 -4.45
N THR A 174 -28.50 0.82 -3.68
CA THR A 174 -28.21 2.26 -3.57
C THR A 174 -27.14 2.76 -4.55
N GLN A 175 -26.56 1.86 -5.38
CA GLN A 175 -25.35 2.21 -6.12
C GLN A 175 -25.48 2.50 -7.59
N GLY A 176 -26.47 1.92 -8.24
CA GLY A 176 -26.47 1.96 -9.71
C GLY A 176 -25.14 1.47 -10.29
N ASP A 177 -24.62 2.19 -11.27
CA ASP A 177 -23.36 1.88 -11.96
C ASP A 177 -22.18 2.58 -11.28
N PHE A 178 -21.83 2.17 -10.05
CA PHE A 178 -20.68 2.71 -9.36
C PHE A 178 -19.37 2.42 -10.12
N VAL A 179 -18.59 3.47 -10.31
CA VAL A 179 -17.25 3.41 -10.92
C VAL A 179 -16.24 3.85 -9.86
N PRO A 180 -15.16 3.07 -9.63
CA PRO A 180 -14.14 3.43 -8.67
C PRO A 180 -13.43 4.72 -9.08
N ARG A 181 -13.01 5.50 -8.07
CA ARG A 181 -12.38 6.82 -8.26
C ARG A 181 -10.99 6.66 -8.87
N GLU A 182 -10.65 7.50 -9.83
CA GLU A 182 -9.29 7.59 -10.35
C GLU A 182 -8.31 8.16 -9.32
N ASP A 183 -7.04 7.79 -9.42
CA ASP A 183 -5.94 8.31 -8.62
C ASP A 183 -4.96 9.13 -9.47
N PRO A 184 -4.47 10.24 -8.95
CA PRO A 184 -4.91 10.98 -7.77
C PRO A 184 -6.28 11.62 -7.97
N PRO A 185 -6.94 12.09 -6.89
CA PRO A 185 -8.16 12.89 -7.03
C PRO A 185 -7.93 14.07 -7.98
N PRO A 186 -8.96 14.55 -8.70
CA PRO A 186 -8.80 15.55 -9.74
C PRO A 186 -8.12 16.86 -9.32
N HIS A 187 -8.15 17.20 -8.02
CA HIS A 187 -7.53 18.40 -7.46
C HIS A 187 -6.04 18.25 -7.09
N PHE A 188 -5.44 17.06 -7.21
CA PHE A 188 -3.99 16.84 -7.14
C PHE A 188 -3.36 16.87 -8.53
N GLY A 189 -3.72 17.83 -9.36
CA GLY A 189 -3.02 18.11 -10.62
C GLY A 189 -1.62 18.68 -10.37
N PRO A 190 -0.73 18.67 -11.38
CA PRO A 190 0.66 19.15 -11.23
C PRO A 190 0.81 20.65 -10.93
N ASN A 191 -0.28 21.39 -10.82
CA ASN A 191 -0.33 22.85 -10.63
C ASN A 191 -1.00 23.28 -9.31
N HIS A 192 -0.84 22.54 -8.23
CA HIS A 192 -1.08 23.13 -6.92
C HIS A 192 0.15 23.96 -6.55
N ASP A 193 0.19 25.19 -7.05
CA ASP A 193 0.98 26.25 -6.43
C ASP A 193 0.39 26.41 -5.02
N HIS A 194 1.18 26.03 -4.03
CA HIS A 194 0.90 26.41 -2.66
C HIS A 194 1.21 27.88 -2.56
N ASP A 195 0.20 28.75 -2.80
CA ASP A 195 0.25 30.11 -2.33
C ASP A 195 0.35 30.07 -0.79
N HIS A 196 1.59 30.05 -0.33
CA HIS A 196 1.88 30.36 1.06
C HIS A 196 1.67 31.87 1.20
N ASP A 197 0.47 32.27 1.60
CA ASP A 197 0.22 33.59 2.14
C ASP A 197 1.14 33.78 3.36
N HIS A 198 2.29 34.40 3.11
CA HIS A 198 3.13 34.94 4.14
C HIS A 198 2.38 36.11 4.76
N HIS A 199 1.65 35.85 5.84
CA HIS A 199 1.23 36.91 6.74
C HIS A 199 2.49 37.42 7.43
N ASP A 200 3.07 38.51 6.87
CA ASP A 200 4.06 39.33 7.55
C ASP A 200 3.38 39.95 8.79
N HIS A 201 3.66 39.35 9.94
CA HIS A 201 3.40 40.01 11.22
C HIS A 201 4.49 41.00 11.50
N ASP A 202 4.26 42.27 11.09
CA ASP A 202 5.04 43.42 11.55
C ASP A 202 4.88 43.55 13.06
N HIS A 203 5.85 43.08 13.80
CA HIS A 203 6.00 43.38 15.23
C HIS A 203 6.76 44.69 15.34
N ASP A 204 6.00 45.79 15.44
CA ASP A 204 6.50 47.10 15.83
C ASP A 204 6.88 47.10 17.34
N HIS A 205 8.17 46.98 17.63
CA HIS A 205 8.73 47.14 18.97
C HIS A 205 9.21 48.56 19.15
N SER A 206 8.32 49.49 19.48
CA SER A 206 8.70 50.78 19.99
C SER A 206 9.08 50.70 21.49
N HIS A 207 10.37 50.59 21.78
CA HIS A 207 10.88 50.78 23.14
C HIS A 207 11.04 52.29 23.40
N ALA A 208 10.17 52.83 24.20
CA ALA A 208 10.37 54.17 24.82
C ALA A 208 11.11 54.00 26.15
N HIS A 209 12.37 54.40 26.20
CA HIS A 209 13.08 54.66 27.44
C HIS A 209 12.68 56.03 27.98
N ALA A 210 12.10 56.07 29.16
CA ALA A 210 11.98 57.29 29.97
C ALA A 210 12.88 57.14 31.20
N HIS A 211 13.92 57.97 31.25
CA HIS A 211 14.67 58.31 32.48
C HIS A 211 13.91 59.44 33.16
N GLY A 212 13.83 59.36 34.48
CA GLY A 212 13.34 60.47 35.32
C GLY A 212 13.40 60.14 36.80
N ASP A 213 14.41 60.69 37.41
CA ASP A 213 14.67 61.06 38.81
C ASP A 213 14.29 60.12 39.95
#